data_c852f1f444fd736167a565949a3ea82e
#
_entry.id   c852f1f444fd736167a565949a3ea82e
#
_cell.length_a   1.000
_cell.length_b   1.000
_cell.length_c   1.000
_cell.angle_alpha   90.00
_cell.angle_beta   90.00
_cell.angle_gamma   90.00
#
_symmetry.space_group_name_H-M   'P 1'
#
loop_
_entity.id
_entity.type
_entity.pdbx_description
1 polymer ?
#
loop_
_entity_poly.entity_id
_entity_poly.type
_entity_poly.pdbx_seq_one_letter_code
_entity_poly.pdbx_strand_id
1 'polypeptide(L)'
;MKYRVTFVLHAKAGSATKYLECRCKWDGSRKIVALSMGYRVDPDKWIAEAQRCRPNSFHGPGKTPACEINAEISRYEDAARAVFARLRDPSREEVASAMRSELGRADRTDLPGVNQAFRQFVAEQAPVKGWTQGTIAKMDVTGRHIEDSGIFRTFADITPANLNAYLEHLRKDLTDTTAHRQIANLRWFLRWAEDKGYLGKGWRSFKPKFKQPDKPVIFLTWPELMAVWDYTGPQWLMDIRDIFVFCAFTSLRYSDAHALTWADVGEDALRVTTVKTYDAVIIELNKWSREILERRRGKDETYVFQRTTNQVMNRELKTICKECGIDTPVRLVYYKGGVRVEEVKKKWEVIGTHAARRTFICNALQMGISPTTVMQWTGHSDYQSMKPYIAVADTARAAAMAGFDKL
;
A
#
# COMPACT_ATOMS: atom_id res chain seq x y z
N MET A 1 -21.54 46.74 -9.01
CA MET A 1 -22.55 45.78 -9.48
C MET A 1 -23.21 45.15 -8.24
N LYS A 2 -24.53 45.15 -8.18
CA LYS A 2 -25.26 44.45 -7.09
C LYS A 2 -25.36 42.98 -7.41
N TYR A 3 -25.09 42.12 -6.44
CA TYR A 3 -25.21 40.68 -6.58
C TYR A 3 -25.87 40.07 -5.35
N ARG A 4 -26.43 38.86 -5.52
CA ARG A 4 -27.02 38.07 -4.44
C ARG A 4 -26.54 36.64 -4.55
N VAL A 5 -26.08 36.11 -3.43
CA VAL A 5 -25.78 34.68 -3.26
C VAL A 5 -26.86 34.04 -2.41
N THR A 6 -27.36 32.92 -2.81
CA THR A 6 -28.40 32.15 -2.07
C THR A 6 -28.05 30.68 -2.08
N PHE A 7 -28.35 30.03 -0.95
CA PHE A 7 -28.14 28.59 -0.79
C PHE A 7 -29.51 27.92 -0.71
N VAL A 8 -29.71 26.97 -1.62
CA VAL A 8 -31.00 26.30 -1.76
C VAL A 8 -30.86 24.78 -1.68
N LEU A 9 -31.92 24.15 -1.16
CA LEU A 9 -31.99 22.68 -1.08
C LEU A 9 -32.78 22.13 -2.25
N HIS A 10 -32.16 21.30 -3.09
CA HIS A 10 -32.80 20.61 -4.20
C HIS A 10 -33.21 19.18 -3.83
N ALA A 11 -34.47 18.85 -4.05
CA ALA A 11 -34.97 17.48 -3.94
C ALA A 11 -34.53 16.66 -5.15
N LYS A 12 -34.13 15.42 -4.90
CA LYS A 12 -34.07 14.38 -5.92
C LYS A 12 -35.19 13.37 -5.62
N ALA A 13 -35.92 12.96 -6.63
CA ALA A 13 -37.02 12.01 -6.46
C ALA A 13 -36.57 10.79 -5.65
N GLY A 14 -37.37 10.42 -4.62
CA GLY A 14 -37.08 9.27 -3.76
C GLY A 14 -36.03 9.45 -2.65
N SER A 15 -35.53 10.68 -2.40
CA SER A 15 -34.55 10.91 -1.34
C SER A 15 -35.10 11.75 -0.19
N ALA A 16 -34.95 11.27 1.05
CA ALA A 16 -35.28 12.01 2.27
C ALA A 16 -34.37 13.21 2.53
N THR A 17 -33.15 13.21 1.96
CA THR A 17 -32.17 14.32 2.04
C THR A 17 -32.13 15.11 0.74
N LYS A 18 -31.84 16.42 0.83
CA LYS A 18 -31.73 17.32 -0.31
C LYS A 18 -30.29 17.72 -0.58
N TYR A 19 -29.98 18.03 -1.83
CA TYR A 19 -28.66 18.49 -2.24
C TYR A 19 -28.54 20.01 -2.02
N LEU A 20 -27.44 20.46 -1.44
CA LEU A 20 -27.13 21.87 -1.24
C LEU A 20 -26.51 22.48 -2.50
N GLU A 21 -27.06 23.59 -2.94
CA GLU A 21 -26.64 24.34 -4.13
C GLU A 21 -26.45 25.81 -3.80
N CYS A 22 -25.33 26.39 -4.23
CA CYS A 22 -25.08 27.81 -4.21
C CYS A 22 -25.59 28.45 -5.52
N ARG A 23 -26.37 29.51 -5.43
CA ARG A 23 -26.88 30.28 -6.56
C ARG A 23 -26.41 31.71 -6.51
N CYS A 24 -25.74 32.18 -7.58
CA CYS A 24 -25.32 33.53 -7.77
C CYS A 24 -26.20 34.24 -8.82
N LYS A 25 -26.72 35.41 -8.49
CA LYS A 25 -27.49 36.30 -9.39
C LYS A 25 -26.92 37.72 -9.25
N TRP A 26 -26.86 38.46 -10.35
CA TRP A 26 -26.36 39.85 -10.39
C TRP A 26 -27.17 40.73 -11.32
N ASP A 27 -27.00 42.06 -11.20
CA ASP A 27 -27.69 43.04 -12.03
C ASP A 27 -27.31 42.82 -13.51
N GLY A 28 -28.29 42.95 -14.42
CA GLY A 28 -28.13 42.72 -15.85
C GLY A 28 -28.22 41.28 -16.27
N SER A 29 -28.16 40.30 -15.34
CA SER A 29 -28.27 38.87 -15.69
C SER A 29 -29.70 38.34 -15.51
N ARG A 30 -30.27 37.77 -16.57
CA ARG A 30 -31.52 37.00 -16.50
C ARG A 30 -31.29 35.56 -16.04
N LYS A 31 -30.05 35.07 -16.07
CA LYS A 31 -29.68 33.72 -15.75
C LYS A 31 -28.95 33.64 -14.42
N ILE A 32 -29.16 32.54 -13.72
CA ILE A 32 -28.53 32.23 -12.42
C ILE A 32 -27.37 31.26 -12.69
N VAL A 33 -26.22 31.50 -12.04
CA VAL A 33 -25.15 30.50 -11.92
C VAL A 33 -25.47 29.63 -10.71
N ALA A 34 -25.63 28.34 -10.94
CA ALA A 34 -25.91 27.34 -9.92
C ALA A 34 -24.68 26.41 -9.75
N LEU A 35 -24.17 26.30 -8.55
CA LEU A 35 -22.99 25.49 -8.21
C LEU A 35 -23.36 24.46 -7.13
N SER A 36 -23.26 23.19 -7.45
CA SER A 36 -23.46 22.13 -6.44
C SER A 36 -22.34 22.17 -5.41
N MET A 37 -22.69 22.09 -4.15
CA MET A 37 -21.73 22.08 -3.04
C MET A 37 -21.29 20.66 -2.62
N GLY A 38 -21.95 19.61 -3.15
CA GLY A 38 -21.61 18.23 -2.85
C GLY A 38 -22.17 17.69 -1.52
N TYR A 39 -22.86 18.50 -0.75
CA TYR A 39 -23.44 18.09 0.53
C TYR A 39 -24.90 17.67 0.39
N ARG A 40 -25.30 16.68 1.20
CA ARG A 40 -26.70 16.31 1.43
C ARG A 40 -27.13 16.86 2.79
N VAL A 41 -28.26 17.56 2.81
CA VAL A 41 -28.78 18.23 4.00
C VAL A 41 -30.17 17.69 4.34
N ASP A 42 -30.40 17.43 5.61
CA ASP A 42 -31.71 17.06 6.15
C ASP A 42 -32.57 18.32 6.24
N PRO A 43 -33.72 18.42 5.53
CA PRO A 43 -34.50 19.65 5.43
C PRO A 43 -35.02 20.17 6.78
N ASP A 44 -35.33 19.28 7.70
CA ASP A 44 -35.81 19.59 9.05
C ASP A 44 -34.76 20.23 9.96
N LYS A 45 -33.48 20.08 9.59
CA LYS A 45 -32.34 20.68 10.28
C LYS A 45 -31.74 21.86 9.53
N TRP A 46 -32.42 22.38 8.50
CA TRP A 46 -32.04 23.53 7.71
C TRP A 46 -32.78 24.78 8.17
N ILE A 47 -32.07 25.85 8.48
CA ILE A 47 -32.64 27.16 8.84
C ILE A 47 -32.73 27.98 7.55
N ALA A 48 -33.91 28.04 6.93
CA ALA A 48 -34.11 28.64 5.62
C ALA A 48 -33.80 30.18 5.61
N GLU A 49 -34.15 30.88 6.65
CA GLU A 49 -33.91 32.32 6.78
C GLU A 49 -32.40 32.63 6.86
N ALA A 50 -31.65 31.87 7.64
CA ALA A 50 -30.21 32.03 7.78
C ALA A 50 -29.42 31.33 6.64
N GLN A 51 -30.05 30.48 5.87
CA GLN A 51 -29.42 29.62 4.87
C GLN A 51 -28.24 28.82 5.45
N ARG A 52 -28.46 28.21 6.62
CA ARG A 52 -27.47 27.45 7.38
C ARG A 52 -28.06 26.17 7.96
N CYS A 53 -27.21 25.19 8.17
CA CYS A 53 -27.55 24.02 8.96
C CYS A 53 -27.64 24.40 10.45
N ARG A 54 -28.61 23.81 11.16
CA ARG A 54 -28.77 24.00 12.61
C ARG A 54 -27.49 23.58 13.33
N PRO A 55 -26.94 24.40 14.25
CA PRO A 55 -25.74 24.04 15.03
C PRO A 55 -25.89 22.68 15.74
N ASN A 56 -24.79 22.00 15.91
CA ASN A 56 -24.73 20.68 16.59
C ASN A 56 -25.58 19.57 15.95
N SER A 57 -25.93 19.72 14.68
CA SER A 57 -26.63 18.68 13.92
C SER A 57 -25.70 17.94 12.93
N PHE A 58 -26.16 16.76 12.50
CA PHE A 58 -25.50 15.94 11.50
C PHE A 58 -26.43 15.73 10.32
N HIS A 59 -25.90 15.70 9.09
CA HIS A 59 -26.67 15.71 7.86
C HIS A 59 -26.26 14.57 6.91
N GLY A 60 -27.25 14.07 6.18
CA GLY A 60 -27.07 13.08 5.13
C GLY A 60 -26.59 11.71 5.61
N PRO A 61 -26.44 10.74 4.69
CA PRO A 61 -26.02 9.37 5.02
C PRO A 61 -24.62 9.28 5.65
N GLY A 62 -23.77 10.26 5.34
CA GLY A 62 -22.39 10.36 5.87
C GLY A 62 -22.28 10.97 7.25
N LYS A 63 -23.39 11.38 7.88
CA LYS A 63 -23.44 12.10 9.15
C LYS A 63 -22.46 13.28 9.19
N THR A 64 -22.49 14.12 8.14
CA THR A 64 -21.61 15.30 8.04
C THR A 64 -22.01 16.34 9.09
N PRO A 65 -21.08 16.85 9.92
CA PRO A 65 -21.37 17.86 10.93
C PRO A 65 -21.85 19.17 10.31
N ALA A 66 -22.83 19.83 10.92
CA ALA A 66 -23.33 21.12 10.47
C ALA A 66 -22.23 22.21 10.40
N CYS A 67 -21.24 22.18 11.29
CA CYS A 67 -20.13 23.12 11.29
C CYS A 67 -19.29 23.02 10.00
N GLU A 68 -19.06 21.82 9.47
CA GLU A 68 -18.37 21.61 8.20
C GLU A 68 -19.17 22.20 7.02
N ILE A 69 -20.46 21.92 6.98
CA ILE A 69 -21.34 22.44 5.91
C ILE A 69 -21.44 23.95 5.97
N ASN A 70 -21.62 24.52 7.16
CA ASN A 70 -21.70 25.97 7.36
C ASN A 70 -20.41 26.69 7.04
N ALA A 71 -19.25 26.11 7.37
CA ALA A 71 -17.95 26.65 6.98
C ALA A 71 -17.78 26.68 5.45
N GLU A 72 -18.22 25.63 4.75
CA GLU A 72 -18.18 25.61 3.28
C GLU A 72 -19.16 26.63 2.67
N ILE A 73 -20.34 26.84 3.27
CA ILE A 73 -21.25 27.91 2.85
C ILE A 73 -20.56 29.27 2.93
N SER A 74 -19.90 29.56 4.05
CA SER A 74 -19.17 30.84 4.23
C SER A 74 -18.04 31.01 3.22
N ARG A 75 -17.32 29.91 2.90
CA ARG A 75 -16.29 29.91 1.86
C ARG A 75 -16.84 30.26 0.46
N TYR A 76 -18.06 29.81 0.12
CA TYR A 76 -18.72 30.21 -1.11
C TYR A 76 -19.16 31.68 -1.12
N GLU A 77 -19.59 32.20 0.02
CA GLU A 77 -19.89 33.65 0.15
C GLU A 77 -18.66 34.52 -0.06
N ASP A 78 -17.53 34.13 0.54
CA ASP A 78 -16.26 34.85 0.39
C ASP A 78 -15.74 34.77 -1.05
N ALA A 79 -15.82 33.58 -1.69
CA ALA A 79 -15.47 33.39 -3.09
C ALA A 79 -16.33 34.30 -4.00
N ALA A 80 -17.63 34.37 -3.77
CA ALA A 80 -18.52 35.23 -4.53
C ALA A 80 -18.17 36.73 -4.33
N ARG A 81 -17.85 37.13 -3.10
CA ARG A 81 -17.41 38.49 -2.80
C ARG A 81 -16.15 38.85 -3.59
N ALA A 82 -15.15 37.97 -3.61
CA ALA A 82 -13.91 38.19 -4.35
C ALA A 82 -14.14 38.24 -5.88
N VAL A 83 -14.98 37.35 -6.41
CA VAL A 83 -15.31 37.30 -7.85
C VAL A 83 -16.03 38.57 -8.30
N PHE A 84 -17.09 38.97 -7.59
CA PHE A 84 -17.89 40.18 -7.96
C PHE A 84 -17.21 41.51 -7.63
N ALA A 85 -16.15 41.51 -6.83
CA ALA A 85 -15.29 42.67 -6.65
C ALA A 85 -14.42 42.98 -7.88
N ARG A 86 -13.99 41.96 -8.62
CA ARG A 86 -13.06 42.10 -9.76
C ARG A 86 -13.72 42.08 -11.13
N LEU A 87 -14.89 41.44 -11.28
CA LEU A 87 -15.56 41.33 -12.57
C LEU A 87 -16.49 42.52 -12.81
N ARG A 88 -16.50 43.02 -14.06
CA ARG A 88 -17.44 44.06 -14.52
C ARG A 88 -18.28 43.47 -15.66
N ASP A 89 -19.61 43.51 -15.50
CA ASP A 89 -20.59 42.98 -16.46
C ASP A 89 -20.26 41.56 -16.99
N PRO A 90 -20.03 40.59 -16.10
CA PRO A 90 -19.57 39.27 -16.50
C PRO A 90 -20.69 38.44 -17.14
N SER A 91 -20.31 37.59 -18.08
CA SER A 91 -21.14 36.51 -18.59
C SER A 91 -21.37 35.46 -17.51
N ARG A 92 -22.33 34.52 -17.75
CA ARG A 92 -22.59 33.39 -16.86
C ARG A 92 -21.37 32.46 -16.75
N GLU A 93 -20.72 32.23 -17.85
CA GLU A 93 -19.54 31.37 -17.99
C GLU A 93 -18.35 31.96 -17.20
N GLU A 94 -18.13 33.27 -17.28
CA GLU A 94 -17.07 33.96 -16.56
C GLU A 94 -17.28 33.91 -15.04
N VAL A 95 -18.53 34.13 -14.58
CA VAL A 95 -18.83 33.99 -13.14
C VAL A 95 -18.67 32.54 -12.67
N ALA A 96 -19.14 31.58 -13.45
CA ALA A 96 -19.01 30.16 -13.10
C ALA A 96 -17.53 29.73 -13.04
N SER A 97 -16.72 30.14 -14.01
CA SER A 97 -15.28 29.85 -14.05
C SER A 97 -14.53 30.54 -12.91
N ALA A 98 -14.78 31.85 -12.70
CA ALA A 98 -14.15 32.61 -11.62
C ALA A 98 -14.52 32.07 -10.23
N MET A 99 -15.78 31.69 -10.01
CA MET A 99 -16.21 31.05 -8.76
C MET A 99 -15.49 29.72 -8.52
N ARG A 100 -15.36 28.89 -9.56
CA ARG A 100 -14.64 27.61 -9.44
C ARG A 100 -13.16 27.83 -9.15
N SER A 101 -12.54 28.80 -9.83
CA SER A 101 -11.14 29.17 -9.58
C SER A 101 -10.91 29.65 -8.15
N GLU A 102 -11.78 30.54 -7.64
CA GLU A 102 -11.69 31.08 -6.28
C GLU A 102 -11.91 29.98 -5.21
N LEU A 103 -12.77 29.02 -5.52
CA LEU A 103 -13.01 27.84 -4.67
C LEU A 103 -11.91 26.76 -4.82
N GLY A 104 -10.87 27.01 -5.62
CA GLY A 104 -9.84 26.00 -5.93
C GLY A 104 -10.38 24.81 -6.72
N ARG A 105 -11.48 24.99 -7.47
CA ARG A 105 -12.08 23.99 -8.34
C ARG A 105 -11.70 24.32 -9.78
N ALA A 106 -10.80 23.54 -10.37
CA ALA A 106 -10.47 23.67 -11.80
C ALA A 106 -11.73 23.53 -12.68
N ASP A 107 -11.78 24.26 -13.80
CA ASP A 107 -12.84 24.05 -14.77
C ASP A 107 -12.77 22.61 -15.28
N ARG A 108 -13.93 21.92 -15.31
CA ARG A 108 -13.99 20.49 -15.74
C ARG A 108 -13.47 20.25 -17.15
N THR A 109 -13.43 21.30 -17.98
CA THR A 109 -12.89 21.26 -19.34
C THR A 109 -11.37 21.24 -19.39
N ASP A 110 -10.68 21.74 -18.34
CA ASP A 110 -9.22 21.87 -18.30
C ASP A 110 -8.55 20.84 -17.38
N LEU A 111 -9.31 19.90 -16.83
CA LEU A 111 -8.74 18.84 -16.01
C LEU A 111 -7.95 17.87 -16.89
N PRO A 112 -6.76 17.44 -16.45
CA PRO A 112 -6.02 16.40 -17.15
C PRO A 112 -6.84 15.11 -17.17
N GLY A 113 -6.65 14.28 -18.18
CA GLY A 113 -7.18 12.92 -18.18
C GLY A 113 -6.64 12.12 -16.98
N VAL A 114 -7.39 11.12 -16.50
CA VAL A 114 -7.05 10.37 -15.28
C VAL A 114 -5.65 9.75 -15.37
N ASN A 115 -5.25 9.22 -16.53
CA ASN A 115 -3.92 8.62 -16.71
C ASN A 115 -2.80 9.66 -16.64
N GLN A 116 -3.02 10.86 -17.19
CA GLN A 116 -2.06 11.96 -17.10
C GLN A 116 -1.94 12.44 -15.63
N ALA A 117 -3.06 12.61 -14.97
CA ALA A 117 -3.10 13.00 -13.56
C ALA A 117 -2.45 11.95 -12.65
N PHE A 118 -2.58 10.66 -12.96
CA PHE A 118 -1.93 9.60 -12.21
C PHE A 118 -0.39 9.67 -12.34
N ARG A 119 0.12 9.93 -13.55
CA ARG A 119 1.56 10.16 -13.76
C ARG A 119 2.06 11.40 -13.00
N GLN A 120 1.29 12.48 -13.01
CA GLN A 120 1.58 13.68 -12.23
C GLN A 120 1.60 13.40 -10.73
N PHE A 121 0.62 12.64 -10.22
CA PHE A 121 0.58 12.19 -8.83
C PHE A 121 1.86 11.45 -8.43
N VAL A 122 2.31 10.49 -9.25
CA VAL A 122 3.55 9.75 -8.98
C VAL A 122 4.75 10.70 -8.96
N ALA A 123 4.87 11.58 -9.95
CA ALA A 123 5.97 12.54 -10.05
C ALA A 123 6.02 13.51 -8.86
N GLU A 124 4.88 14.01 -8.38
CA GLU A 124 4.80 14.92 -7.24
C GLU A 124 5.02 14.21 -5.89
N GLN A 125 4.45 13.01 -5.71
CA GLN A 125 4.49 12.33 -4.42
C GLN A 125 5.79 11.55 -4.19
N ALA A 126 6.45 11.07 -5.23
CA ALA A 126 7.67 10.30 -5.10
C ALA A 126 8.77 11.04 -4.32
N PRO A 127 9.15 12.29 -4.65
CA PRO A 127 10.15 13.03 -3.89
C PRO A 127 9.66 13.42 -2.49
N VAL A 128 8.39 13.84 -2.35
CA VAL A 128 7.82 14.29 -1.06
C VAL A 128 7.76 13.15 -0.05
N LYS A 129 7.47 11.93 -0.52
CA LYS A 129 7.33 10.74 0.33
C LYS A 129 8.61 9.88 0.39
N GLY A 130 9.66 10.28 -0.29
CA GLY A 130 10.90 9.51 -0.35
C GLY A 130 10.71 8.11 -0.98
N TRP A 131 9.90 8.00 -2.05
CA TRP A 131 9.64 6.70 -2.66
C TRP A 131 10.89 6.12 -3.31
N THR A 132 11.15 4.84 -3.01
CA THR A 132 12.20 4.08 -3.71
C THR A 132 11.76 3.78 -5.14
N GLN A 133 12.72 3.47 -6.02
CA GLN A 133 12.44 3.03 -7.40
C GLN A 133 11.48 1.82 -7.43
N GLY A 134 11.61 0.90 -6.47
CA GLY A 134 10.69 -0.23 -6.34
C GLY A 134 9.25 0.18 -5.97
N THR A 135 9.06 1.30 -5.27
CA THR A 135 7.72 1.85 -4.98
C THR A 135 7.15 2.54 -6.22
N ILE A 136 7.96 3.32 -6.94
CA ILE A 136 7.57 3.96 -8.20
C ILE A 136 7.13 2.90 -9.21
N ALA A 137 7.92 1.85 -9.43
CA ALA A 137 7.57 0.76 -10.33
C ALA A 137 6.23 0.07 -9.98
N LYS A 138 5.89 -0.04 -8.68
CA LYS A 138 4.57 -0.56 -8.25
C LYS A 138 3.43 0.41 -8.57
N MET A 139 3.66 1.71 -8.48
CA MET A 139 2.69 2.71 -8.90
C MET A 139 2.49 2.68 -10.42
N ASP A 140 3.56 2.52 -11.20
CA ASP A 140 3.47 2.39 -12.66
C ASP A 140 2.64 1.16 -13.07
N VAL A 141 2.76 0.04 -12.34
CA VAL A 141 1.87 -1.12 -12.54
C VAL A 141 0.41 -0.73 -12.29
N THR A 142 0.14 0.04 -11.23
CA THR A 142 -1.23 0.52 -10.95
C THR A 142 -1.73 1.44 -12.06
N GLY A 143 -0.89 2.35 -12.56
CA GLY A 143 -1.21 3.23 -13.69
C GLY A 143 -1.56 2.44 -14.95
N ARG A 144 -0.80 1.39 -15.27
CA ARG A 144 -1.12 0.50 -16.40
C ARG A 144 -2.47 -0.19 -16.23
N HIS A 145 -2.79 -0.73 -15.06
CA HIS A 145 -4.10 -1.33 -14.81
C HIS A 145 -5.26 -0.31 -14.96
N ILE A 146 -5.05 0.95 -14.57
CA ILE A 146 -6.03 2.02 -14.78
C ILE A 146 -6.23 2.25 -16.30
N GLU A 147 -5.15 2.37 -17.05
CA GLU A 147 -5.14 2.61 -18.50
C GLU A 147 -5.77 1.44 -19.26
N ASP A 148 -5.32 0.21 -19.00
CA ASP A 148 -5.81 -1.02 -19.64
C ASP A 148 -7.30 -1.27 -19.39
N SER A 149 -7.81 -0.84 -18.25
CA SER A 149 -9.24 -0.98 -17.95
C SER A 149 -10.13 -0.15 -18.86
N GLY A 150 -9.65 0.99 -19.38
CA GLY A 150 -10.41 1.95 -20.18
C GLY A 150 -11.60 2.59 -19.46
N ILE A 151 -11.80 2.32 -18.16
CA ILE A 151 -12.96 2.73 -17.37
C ILE A 151 -12.89 4.21 -16.98
N PHE A 152 -11.69 4.70 -16.63
CA PHE A 152 -11.48 6.05 -16.14
C PHE A 152 -10.75 6.90 -17.18
N ARG A 153 -11.48 7.65 -18.00
CA ARG A 153 -10.91 8.61 -18.96
C ARG A 153 -10.80 9.99 -18.34
N THR A 154 -11.85 10.40 -17.64
CA THR A 154 -11.99 11.69 -16.99
C THR A 154 -12.32 11.50 -15.51
N PHE A 155 -12.17 12.54 -14.70
CA PHE A 155 -12.56 12.48 -13.29
C PHE A 155 -14.08 12.33 -13.07
N ALA A 156 -14.90 12.63 -14.08
CA ALA A 156 -16.33 12.38 -14.03
C ALA A 156 -16.68 10.88 -14.05
N ASP A 157 -15.79 10.06 -14.59
CA ASP A 157 -15.96 8.60 -14.66
C ASP A 157 -15.68 7.95 -13.29
N ILE A 158 -15.08 8.65 -12.35
CA ILE A 158 -14.77 8.13 -11.01
C ILE A 158 -16.03 8.14 -10.15
N THR A 159 -16.88 7.17 -10.39
CA THR A 159 -18.12 6.93 -9.65
C THR A 159 -18.02 5.62 -8.85
N PRO A 160 -18.80 5.41 -7.78
CA PRO A 160 -18.82 4.15 -7.07
C PRO A 160 -19.13 2.94 -7.98
N ALA A 161 -19.97 3.12 -9.02
CA ALA A 161 -20.29 2.08 -9.98
C ALA A 161 -19.07 1.70 -10.82
N ASN A 162 -18.35 2.68 -11.38
CA ASN A 162 -17.15 2.44 -12.18
C ASN A 162 -15.98 1.93 -11.34
N LEU A 163 -15.87 2.33 -10.06
CA LEU A 163 -14.89 1.77 -9.14
C LEU A 163 -15.15 0.29 -8.84
N ASN A 164 -16.42 -0.13 -8.75
CA ASN A 164 -16.77 -1.55 -8.68
C ASN A 164 -16.45 -2.29 -10.00
N ALA A 165 -16.75 -1.69 -11.16
CA ALA A 165 -16.39 -2.27 -12.45
C ALA A 165 -14.86 -2.44 -12.61
N TYR A 166 -14.08 -1.47 -12.13
CA TYR A 166 -12.62 -1.57 -12.10
C TYR A 166 -12.12 -2.68 -11.17
N LEU A 167 -12.74 -2.85 -10.01
CA LEU A 167 -12.41 -3.97 -9.12
C LEU A 167 -12.67 -5.32 -9.79
N GLU A 168 -13.80 -5.47 -10.48
CA GLU A 168 -14.12 -6.69 -11.23
C GLU A 168 -13.14 -6.90 -12.40
N HIS A 169 -12.70 -5.84 -13.06
CA HIS A 169 -11.64 -5.92 -14.08
C HIS A 169 -10.33 -6.48 -13.48
N LEU A 170 -9.89 -5.95 -12.33
CA LEU A 170 -8.70 -6.46 -11.65
C LEU A 170 -8.81 -7.92 -11.23
N ARG A 171 -9.99 -8.36 -10.77
CA ARG A 171 -10.25 -9.72 -10.28
C ARG A 171 -10.23 -10.78 -11.36
N LYS A 172 -10.35 -10.41 -12.63
CA LYS A 172 -10.24 -11.39 -13.74
C LYS A 172 -8.89 -12.10 -13.73
N ASP A 173 -7.82 -11.34 -13.53
CA ASP A 173 -6.45 -11.84 -13.66
C ASP A 173 -5.69 -11.90 -12.33
N LEU A 174 -6.04 -11.04 -11.37
CA LEU A 174 -5.31 -10.89 -10.11
C LEU A 174 -5.99 -11.67 -8.97
N THR A 175 -5.16 -12.12 -8.03
CA THR A 175 -5.67 -12.60 -6.74
C THR A 175 -6.26 -11.43 -5.93
N ASP A 176 -7.19 -11.72 -5.02
CA ASP A 176 -7.83 -10.70 -4.18
C ASP A 176 -6.80 -9.90 -3.35
N THR A 177 -5.72 -10.54 -2.91
CA THR A 177 -4.61 -9.86 -2.21
C THR A 177 -3.90 -8.84 -3.11
N THR A 178 -3.69 -9.18 -4.38
CA THR A 178 -3.06 -8.27 -5.35
C THR A 178 -4.04 -7.17 -5.76
N ALA A 179 -5.30 -7.50 -6.04
CA ALA A 179 -6.35 -6.53 -6.33
C ALA A 179 -6.54 -5.52 -5.17
N HIS A 180 -6.53 -6.00 -3.92
CA HIS A 180 -6.56 -5.13 -2.74
C HIS A 180 -5.42 -4.10 -2.74
N ARG A 181 -4.21 -4.52 -3.09
CA ARG A 181 -3.05 -3.62 -3.18
C ARG A 181 -3.23 -2.58 -4.29
N GLN A 182 -3.74 -2.98 -5.47
CA GLN A 182 -4.03 -2.05 -6.56
C GLN A 182 -5.10 -1.01 -6.15
N ILE A 183 -6.15 -1.45 -5.48
CA ILE A 183 -7.18 -0.56 -4.94
C ILE A 183 -6.62 0.39 -3.85
N ALA A 184 -5.71 -0.07 -3.01
CA ALA A 184 -5.05 0.78 -2.03
C ALA A 184 -4.23 1.89 -2.69
N ASN A 185 -3.46 1.57 -3.74
CA ASN A 185 -2.71 2.54 -4.54
C ASN A 185 -3.65 3.53 -5.25
N LEU A 186 -4.72 3.02 -5.88
CA LEU A 186 -5.74 3.87 -6.51
C LEU A 186 -6.35 4.85 -5.49
N ARG A 187 -6.69 4.38 -4.28
CA ARG A 187 -7.21 5.25 -3.23
C ARG A 187 -6.23 6.34 -2.80
N TRP A 188 -4.96 6.07 -2.87
CA TRP A 188 -3.92 7.06 -2.58
C TRP A 188 -3.96 8.18 -3.63
N PHE A 189 -4.03 7.81 -4.90
CA PHE A 189 -4.23 8.75 -6.00
C PHE A 189 -5.55 9.54 -5.87
N LEU A 190 -6.66 8.87 -5.55
CA LEU A 190 -7.97 9.54 -5.41
C LEU A 190 -7.99 10.58 -4.29
N ARG A 191 -7.27 10.35 -3.19
CA ARG A 191 -7.10 11.36 -2.14
C ARG A 191 -6.33 12.58 -2.64
N TRP A 192 -5.22 12.35 -3.32
CA TRP A 192 -4.45 13.42 -3.93
C TRP A 192 -5.28 14.21 -4.96
N ALA A 193 -6.05 13.54 -5.80
CA ALA A 193 -6.94 14.19 -6.76
C ALA A 193 -8.08 14.99 -6.09
N GLU A 194 -8.59 14.51 -4.96
CA GLU A 194 -9.55 15.23 -4.13
C GLU A 194 -8.92 16.48 -3.51
N ASP A 195 -7.71 16.37 -2.98
CA ASP A 195 -6.95 17.50 -2.40
C ASP A 195 -6.63 18.57 -3.47
N LYS A 196 -6.39 18.17 -4.72
CA LYS A 196 -6.22 19.08 -5.88
C LYS A 196 -7.55 19.67 -6.39
N GLY A 197 -8.68 19.27 -5.85
CA GLY A 197 -10.00 19.72 -6.31
C GLY A 197 -10.48 19.08 -7.62
N TYR A 198 -9.76 18.08 -8.16
CA TYR A 198 -10.14 17.36 -9.40
C TYR A 198 -11.37 16.47 -9.20
N LEU A 199 -11.60 16.02 -7.97
CA LEU A 199 -12.57 15.02 -7.60
C LEU A 199 -13.32 15.39 -6.32
N GLY A 200 -14.63 15.16 -6.29
CA GLY A 200 -15.42 15.30 -5.05
C GLY A 200 -15.35 14.04 -4.17
N LYS A 201 -15.85 14.13 -2.94
CA LYS A 201 -15.79 13.07 -1.92
C LYS A 201 -16.63 11.81 -2.21
N GLY A 202 -17.43 11.78 -3.28
CA GLY A 202 -18.38 10.69 -3.61
C GLY A 202 -17.74 9.30 -3.74
N TRP A 203 -16.49 9.22 -4.18
CA TRP A 203 -15.73 7.98 -4.30
C TRP A 203 -15.48 7.28 -2.95
N ARG A 204 -15.51 8.00 -1.83
CA ARG A 204 -15.26 7.46 -0.48
C ARG A 204 -16.29 6.45 -0.02
N SER A 205 -17.47 6.39 -0.68
CA SER A 205 -18.48 5.37 -0.44
C SER A 205 -18.09 3.99 -0.99
N PHE A 206 -17.10 3.93 -1.89
CA PHE A 206 -16.52 2.68 -2.37
C PHE A 206 -15.63 2.04 -1.31
N LYS A 207 -16.16 1.01 -0.62
CA LYS A 207 -15.48 0.29 0.48
C LYS A 207 -15.51 -1.21 0.21
N PRO A 208 -14.75 -1.70 -0.78
CA PRO A 208 -14.72 -3.12 -1.09
C PRO A 208 -14.12 -3.92 0.06
N LYS A 209 -14.67 -5.12 0.27
CA LYS A 209 -14.15 -6.09 1.21
C LYS A 209 -13.31 -7.13 0.47
N PHE A 210 -12.17 -7.49 1.05
CA PHE A 210 -11.28 -8.53 0.54
C PHE A 210 -11.09 -9.60 1.60
N LYS A 211 -11.20 -10.85 1.20
CA LYS A 211 -10.80 -11.96 2.04
C LYS A 211 -9.28 -12.15 1.94
N GLN A 212 -8.62 -12.20 3.07
CA GLN A 212 -7.19 -12.45 3.15
C GLN A 212 -6.98 -13.73 3.96
N PRO A 213 -6.56 -14.82 3.33
CA PRO A 213 -6.26 -16.04 4.05
C PRO A 213 -4.93 -15.90 4.78
N ASP A 214 -4.78 -16.66 5.85
CA ASP A 214 -3.49 -16.84 6.49
C ASP A 214 -2.51 -17.49 5.50
N LYS A 215 -1.34 -16.89 5.38
CA LYS A 215 -0.29 -17.41 4.51
C LYS A 215 0.63 -18.34 5.30
N PRO A 216 0.92 -19.55 4.79
CA PRO A 216 1.88 -20.41 5.45
C PRO A 216 3.26 -19.74 5.50
N VAL A 217 3.95 -19.93 6.61
CA VAL A 217 5.34 -19.50 6.75
C VAL A 217 6.23 -20.51 6.04
N ILE A 218 6.79 -20.15 4.89
CA ILE A 218 7.70 -20.99 4.13
C ILE A 218 9.11 -20.76 4.68
N PHE A 219 9.71 -21.82 5.25
CA PHE A 219 11.06 -21.83 5.80
C PHE A 219 11.67 -23.22 5.68
N LEU A 220 12.97 -23.37 5.85
CA LEU A 220 13.64 -24.65 5.93
C LEU A 220 13.75 -25.11 7.39
N THR A 221 13.34 -26.34 7.66
CA THR A 221 13.66 -27.01 8.92
C THR A 221 15.17 -27.16 9.06
N TRP A 222 15.67 -27.45 10.25
CA TRP A 222 17.11 -27.63 10.45
C TRP A 222 17.72 -28.72 9.54
N PRO A 223 17.13 -29.93 9.39
CA PRO A 223 17.63 -30.92 8.44
C PRO A 223 17.64 -30.47 6.99
N GLU A 224 16.57 -29.75 6.55
CA GLU A 224 16.51 -29.19 5.19
C GLU A 224 17.57 -28.10 4.97
N LEU A 225 17.83 -27.25 5.97
CA LEU A 225 18.89 -26.25 5.90
C LEU A 225 20.27 -26.90 5.79
N MET A 226 20.50 -28.00 6.53
CA MET A 226 21.75 -28.77 6.44
C MET A 226 21.90 -29.44 5.08
N ALA A 227 20.85 -30.00 4.51
CA ALA A 227 20.87 -30.53 3.15
C ALA A 227 21.27 -29.47 2.11
N VAL A 228 20.78 -28.23 2.27
CA VAL A 228 21.22 -27.11 1.41
C VAL A 228 22.65 -26.70 1.71
N TRP A 229 23.09 -26.71 2.97
CA TRP A 229 24.49 -26.44 3.35
C TRP A 229 25.47 -27.42 2.68
N ASP A 230 25.14 -28.70 2.70
CA ASP A 230 25.97 -29.80 2.18
C ASP A 230 25.83 -29.94 0.65
N TYR A 231 24.97 -29.15 0.01
CA TYR A 231 24.78 -29.19 -1.43
C TYR A 231 26.08 -28.94 -2.17
N THR A 232 26.37 -29.79 -3.11
CA THR A 232 27.53 -29.72 -4.03
C THR A 232 27.04 -29.70 -5.47
N GLY A 233 27.61 -28.81 -6.28
CA GLY A 233 27.20 -28.61 -7.66
C GLY A 233 28.09 -27.60 -8.38
N PRO A 234 27.67 -27.09 -9.53
CA PRO A 234 28.39 -26.07 -10.25
C PRO A 234 28.67 -24.84 -9.35
N GLN A 235 29.85 -24.23 -9.52
CA GLN A 235 30.31 -23.13 -8.65
C GLN A 235 29.27 -22.01 -8.52
N TRP A 236 28.59 -21.66 -9.60
CA TRP A 236 27.59 -20.58 -9.60
C TRP A 236 26.35 -20.92 -8.75
N LEU A 237 25.94 -22.22 -8.67
CA LEU A 237 24.91 -22.65 -7.73
C LEU A 237 25.39 -22.67 -6.29
N MET A 238 26.66 -23.05 -6.07
CA MET A 238 27.26 -22.97 -4.73
C MET A 238 27.37 -21.51 -4.25
N ASP A 239 27.59 -20.57 -5.16
CA ASP A 239 27.59 -19.14 -4.81
C ASP A 239 26.18 -18.67 -4.39
N ILE A 240 25.12 -19.13 -5.05
CA ILE A 240 23.72 -18.90 -4.68
C ILE A 240 23.39 -19.53 -3.32
N ARG A 241 23.79 -20.78 -3.13
CA ARG A 241 23.67 -21.51 -1.87
C ARG A 241 24.26 -20.71 -0.71
N ASP A 242 25.50 -20.26 -0.87
CA ASP A 242 26.23 -19.54 0.18
C ASP A 242 25.53 -18.27 0.59
N ILE A 243 24.98 -17.46 -0.35
CA ILE A 243 24.20 -16.28 -0.04
C ILE A 243 22.95 -16.64 0.76
N PHE A 244 22.22 -17.68 0.32
CA PHE A 244 21.00 -18.09 0.99
C PHE A 244 21.25 -18.61 2.40
N VAL A 245 22.24 -19.49 2.55
CA VAL A 245 22.61 -20.08 3.83
C VAL A 245 23.16 -19.00 4.78
N PHE A 246 23.98 -18.08 4.27
CA PHE A 246 24.44 -16.95 5.06
C PHE A 246 23.27 -16.12 5.63
N CYS A 247 22.29 -15.79 4.80
CA CYS A 247 21.07 -15.13 5.25
C CYS A 247 20.27 -15.99 6.25
N ALA A 248 20.30 -17.33 6.12
CA ALA A 248 19.63 -18.23 7.05
C ALA A 248 20.33 -18.36 8.40
N PHE A 249 21.61 -17.98 8.50
CA PHE A 249 22.39 -17.94 9.74
C PHE A 249 22.63 -16.56 10.33
N THR A 250 22.34 -15.48 9.59
CA THR A 250 22.52 -14.10 10.02
C THR A 250 21.24 -13.30 10.07
N SER A 251 20.13 -13.87 9.64
CA SER A 251 18.84 -13.18 9.46
C SER A 251 18.82 -12.05 8.43
N LEU A 252 19.90 -11.73 7.77
CA LEU A 252 19.96 -10.66 6.78
C LEU A 252 18.90 -10.87 5.68
N ARG A 253 18.31 -9.77 5.23
CA ARG A 253 17.52 -9.83 3.99
C ARG A 253 18.47 -10.00 2.80
N TYR A 254 18.00 -10.60 1.73
CA TYR A 254 18.79 -10.73 0.51
C TYR A 254 19.40 -9.38 0.05
N SER A 255 18.64 -8.28 0.14
CA SER A 255 19.13 -6.94 -0.22
C SER A 255 20.29 -6.49 0.65
N ASP A 256 20.28 -6.83 1.93
CA ASP A 256 21.31 -6.43 2.89
C ASP A 256 22.56 -7.29 2.70
N ALA A 257 22.39 -8.60 2.52
CA ALA A 257 23.51 -9.50 2.17
C ALA A 257 24.17 -9.13 0.83
N HIS A 258 23.37 -8.74 -0.17
CA HIS A 258 23.83 -8.33 -1.48
C HIS A 258 24.59 -6.98 -1.47
N ALA A 259 24.34 -6.13 -0.48
CA ALA A 259 25.04 -4.88 -0.26
C ALA A 259 26.19 -4.99 0.75
N LEU A 260 26.36 -6.17 1.40
CA LEU A 260 27.35 -6.38 2.45
C LEU A 260 28.76 -6.21 1.91
N THR A 261 29.53 -5.37 2.58
CA THR A 261 30.94 -5.11 2.28
C THR A 261 31.85 -5.71 3.35
N TRP A 262 33.14 -5.88 3.03
CA TRP A 262 34.11 -6.36 4.00
C TRP A 262 34.33 -5.36 5.17
N ALA A 263 33.99 -4.08 4.97
CA ALA A 263 34.02 -3.08 6.04
C ALA A 263 32.91 -3.32 7.10
N ASP A 264 31.83 -4.00 6.75
CA ASP A 264 30.75 -4.34 7.66
C ASP A 264 31.04 -5.60 8.50
N VAL A 265 32.11 -6.34 8.15
CA VAL A 265 32.48 -7.62 8.76
C VAL A 265 33.53 -7.39 9.84
N GLY A 266 33.12 -7.44 11.10
CA GLY A 266 34.03 -7.43 12.25
C GLY A 266 34.51 -8.85 12.58
N GLU A 267 35.35 -8.95 13.61
CA GLU A 267 35.90 -10.22 14.10
C GLU A 267 34.80 -11.16 14.61
N ASP A 268 33.87 -10.65 15.43
CA ASP A 268 32.84 -11.44 16.09
C ASP A 268 31.42 -11.14 15.61
N ALA A 269 31.20 -10.05 14.89
CA ALA A 269 29.86 -9.61 14.49
C ALA A 269 29.88 -8.81 13.18
N LEU A 270 28.75 -8.87 12.49
CA LEU A 270 28.40 -7.95 11.41
C LEU A 270 27.82 -6.66 12.00
N ARG A 271 28.20 -5.52 11.43
CA ARG A 271 27.60 -4.21 11.73
C ARG A 271 27.01 -3.64 10.45
N VAL A 272 25.72 -3.82 10.28
CA VAL A 272 25.01 -3.53 9.01
C VAL A 272 23.96 -2.47 9.22
N THR A 273 23.94 -1.46 8.35
CA THR A 273 22.76 -0.59 8.20
C THR A 273 21.85 -1.16 7.13
N THR A 274 20.63 -1.54 7.50
CA THR A 274 19.70 -2.21 6.58
C THR A 274 19.28 -1.30 5.45
N VAL A 275 19.27 -1.81 4.22
CA VAL A 275 18.93 -1.03 3.00
C VAL A 275 17.48 -0.52 3.00
N LYS A 276 16.57 -1.26 3.62
CA LYS A 276 15.13 -0.95 3.53
C LYS A 276 14.62 -0.03 4.64
N THR A 277 15.12 -0.19 5.86
CA THR A 277 14.60 0.49 7.06
C THR A 277 15.61 1.43 7.67
N TYR A 278 16.85 1.43 7.18
CA TYR A 278 17.97 2.22 7.69
C TYR A 278 18.31 1.97 9.16
N ASP A 279 17.89 0.80 9.68
CA ASP A 279 18.20 0.40 11.05
C ASP A 279 19.64 -0.14 11.11
N ALA A 280 20.39 0.29 12.11
CA ALA A 280 21.68 -0.32 12.42
C ALA A 280 21.42 -1.61 13.24
N VAL A 281 21.95 -2.74 12.75
CA VAL A 281 21.86 -4.04 13.43
C VAL A 281 23.24 -4.61 13.63
N ILE A 282 23.44 -5.24 14.79
CA ILE A 282 24.62 -6.02 15.12
C ILE A 282 24.19 -7.49 15.14
N ILE A 283 24.89 -8.32 14.39
CA ILE A 283 24.59 -9.75 14.27
C ILE A 283 25.85 -10.54 14.56
N GLU A 284 25.87 -11.27 15.65
CA GLU A 284 27.00 -12.11 16.05
C GLU A 284 27.21 -13.23 15.03
N LEU A 285 28.49 -13.47 14.71
CA LEU A 285 28.87 -14.51 13.77
C LEU A 285 28.93 -15.88 14.46
N ASN A 286 28.22 -16.83 13.88
CA ASN A 286 28.30 -18.25 14.25
C ASN A 286 29.29 -19.01 13.32
N LYS A 287 29.55 -20.28 13.65
CA LYS A 287 30.50 -21.09 12.85
C LYS A 287 30.17 -21.15 11.37
N TRP A 288 28.89 -21.25 11.00
CA TRP A 288 28.43 -21.36 9.62
C TRP A 288 28.63 -20.08 8.83
N SER A 289 28.29 -18.94 9.43
CA SER A 289 28.51 -17.63 8.79
C SER A 289 30.02 -17.32 8.65
N ARG A 290 30.85 -17.68 9.63
CA ARG A 290 32.31 -17.52 9.56
C ARG A 290 32.89 -18.35 8.43
N GLU A 291 32.48 -19.62 8.29
CA GLU A 291 32.98 -20.49 7.23
C GLU A 291 32.60 -19.98 5.83
N ILE A 292 31.40 -19.41 5.66
CA ILE A 292 31.02 -18.78 4.39
C ILE A 292 31.90 -17.55 4.13
N LEU A 293 32.13 -16.71 5.11
CA LEU A 293 33.01 -15.53 4.97
C LEU A 293 34.43 -15.95 4.54
N GLU A 294 34.98 -16.99 5.15
CA GLU A 294 36.32 -17.49 4.76
C GLU A 294 36.30 -18.03 3.32
N ARG A 295 35.28 -18.76 2.90
CA ARG A 295 35.15 -19.22 1.49
C ARG A 295 35.06 -18.06 0.49
N ARG A 296 34.63 -16.88 0.93
CA ARG A 296 34.46 -15.68 0.10
C ARG A 296 35.66 -14.75 0.12
N ARG A 297 36.53 -14.88 1.10
CA ARG A 297 37.73 -14.03 1.27
C ARG A 297 38.62 -14.06 0.02
N GLY A 298 38.94 -12.89 -0.50
CA GLY A 298 39.76 -12.73 -1.70
C GLY A 298 39.06 -12.91 -3.04
N LYS A 299 37.73 -13.16 -3.08
CA LYS A 299 36.97 -13.24 -4.33
C LYS A 299 36.55 -11.89 -4.89
N ASP A 300 36.34 -10.89 -4.02
CA ASP A 300 36.07 -9.50 -4.35
C ASP A 300 36.67 -8.64 -3.24
N GLU A 301 37.23 -7.49 -3.58
CA GLU A 301 37.90 -6.60 -2.63
C GLU A 301 36.91 -5.77 -1.79
N THR A 302 35.71 -5.53 -2.30
CA THR A 302 34.73 -4.65 -1.69
C THR A 302 33.55 -5.44 -1.12
N TYR A 303 32.94 -6.30 -1.94
CA TYR A 303 31.69 -7.01 -1.58
C TYR A 303 31.97 -8.44 -1.14
N VAL A 304 31.25 -8.86 -0.10
CA VAL A 304 31.31 -10.26 0.39
C VAL A 304 30.73 -11.24 -0.62
N PHE A 305 29.65 -10.83 -1.27
CA PHE A 305 28.95 -11.68 -2.24
C PHE A 305 28.91 -11.07 -3.63
N GLN A 306 29.07 -11.91 -4.64
CA GLN A 306 28.92 -11.52 -6.03
C GLN A 306 27.50 -11.02 -6.31
N ARG A 307 27.40 -9.94 -7.06
CA ARG A 307 26.10 -9.34 -7.42
C ARG A 307 25.30 -10.24 -8.35
N THR A 308 24.10 -10.57 -7.93
CA THR A 308 23.12 -11.31 -8.73
C THR A 308 21.72 -10.70 -8.58
N THR A 309 20.82 -10.91 -9.53
CA THR A 309 19.47 -10.38 -9.41
C THR A 309 18.60 -11.29 -8.53
N ASN A 310 17.62 -10.68 -7.84
CA ASN A 310 16.69 -11.46 -7.02
C ASN A 310 15.88 -12.49 -7.82
N GLN A 311 15.67 -12.26 -9.11
CA GLN A 311 15.00 -13.21 -10.01
C GLN A 311 15.86 -14.45 -10.24
N VAL A 312 17.13 -14.27 -10.59
CA VAL A 312 18.11 -15.35 -10.74
C VAL A 312 18.24 -16.10 -9.41
N MET A 313 18.46 -15.39 -8.31
CA MET A 313 18.57 -15.98 -6.98
C MET A 313 17.37 -16.89 -6.64
N ASN A 314 16.13 -16.42 -6.86
CA ASN A 314 14.93 -17.20 -6.59
C ASN A 314 14.80 -18.42 -7.51
N ARG A 315 15.18 -18.30 -8.79
CA ARG A 315 15.14 -19.42 -9.74
C ARG A 315 16.10 -20.53 -9.33
N GLU A 316 17.36 -20.16 -9.08
CA GLU A 316 18.41 -21.12 -8.80
C GLU A 316 18.29 -21.73 -7.40
N LEU A 317 17.79 -20.98 -6.43
CA LEU A 317 17.45 -21.51 -5.11
C LEU A 317 16.42 -22.64 -5.21
N LYS A 318 15.43 -22.54 -6.09
CA LYS A 318 14.47 -23.62 -6.33
C LYS A 318 15.13 -24.85 -6.92
N THR A 319 16.10 -24.67 -7.82
CA THR A 319 16.90 -25.78 -8.37
C THR A 319 17.66 -26.48 -7.26
N ILE A 320 18.40 -25.76 -6.43
CA ILE A 320 19.14 -26.30 -5.29
C ILE A 320 18.19 -27.08 -4.34
N CYS A 321 17.09 -26.46 -3.93
CA CYS A 321 16.14 -27.08 -3.01
C CYS A 321 15.47 -28.34 -3.60
N LYS A 322 15.23 -28.36 -4.92
CA LYS A 322 14.74 -29.55 -5.63
C LYS A 322 15.76 -30.68 -5.61
N GLU A 323 17.01 -30.38 -5.91
CA GLU A 323 18.11 -31.38 -5.90
C GLU A 323 18.40 -31.88 -4.48
N CYS A 324 18.19 -31.07 -3.45
CA CYS A 324 18.25 -31.47 -2.04
C CYS A 324 17.02 -32.27 -1.56
N GLY A 325 16.03 -32.57 -2.42
CA GLY A 325 14.85 -33.33 -2.05
C GLY A 325 13.87 -32.61 -1.11
N ILE A 326 13.87 -31.28 -1.12
CA ILE A 326 12.99 -30.46 -0.24
C ILE A 326 11.58 -30.40 -0.85
N ASP A 327 10.86 -31.49 -0.82
CA ASP A 327 9.58 -31.62 -1.51
C ASP A 327 8.36 -31.79 -0.59
N THR A 328 8.51 -31.48 0.70
CA THR A 328 7.40 -31.42 1.66
C THR A 328 6.22 -30.65 1.05
N PRO A 329 4.97 -31.20 1.09
CA PRO A 329 3.81 -30.52 0.51
C PRO A 329 3.44 -29.27 1.31
N VAL A 330 3.20 -28.18 0.59
CA VAL A 330 2.77 -26.88 1.14
C VAL A 330 1.41 -26.54 0.57
N ARG A 331 0.42 -26.42 1.45
CA ARG A 331 -0.94 -25.99 1.09
C ARG A 331 -0.99 -24.47 0.99
N LEU A 332 -1.31 -23.97 -0.19
CA LEU A 332 -1.51 -22.54 -0.47
C LEU A 332 -3.01 -22.28 -0.60
N VAL A 333 -3.49 -21.30 0.16
CA VAL A 333 -4.87 -20.85 0.07
C VAL A 333 -4.86 -19.39 -0.35
N TYR A 334 -5.61 -19.05 -1.38
CA TYR A 334 -5.81 -17.68 -1.81
C TYR A 334 -7.22 -17.47 -2.37
N TYR A 335 -7.60 -16.23 -2.60
CA TYR A 335 -8.87 -15.89 -3.22
C TYR A 335 -8.63 -15.23 -4.58
N LYS A 336 -9.42 -15.63 -5.58
CA LYS A 336 -9.45 -15.00 -6.90
C LYS A 336 -10.91 -14.71 -7.25
N GLY A 337 -11.26 -13.44 -7.49
CA GLY A 337 -12.64 -13.04 -7.72
C GLY A 337 -13.59 -13.37 -6.56
N GLY A 338 -13.09 -13.36 -5.31
CA GLY A 338 -13.87 -13.75 -4.12
C GLY A 338 -14.01 -15.26 -3.91
N VAL A 339 -13.59 -16.08 -4.88
CA VAL A 339 -13.63 -17.56 -4.80
C VAL A 339 -12.35 -18.06 -4.14
N ARG A 340 -12.50 -18.99 -3.19
CA ARG A 340 -11.38 -19.65 -2.51
C ARG A 340 -10.73 -20.65 -3.45
N VAL A 341 -9.43 -20.54 -3.59
CA VAL A 341 -8.59 -21.46 -4.37
C VAL A 341 -7.58 -22.11 -3.45
N GLU A 342 -7.40 -23.42 -3.57
CA GLU A 342 -6.41 -24.17 -2.85
C GLU A 342 -5.49 -24.91 -3.84
N GLU A 343 -4.20 -24.82 -3.58
CA GLU A 343 -3.17 -25.53 -4.33
C GLU A 343 -2.22 -26.20 -3.34
N VAL A 344 -1.78 -27.38 -3.67
CA VAL A 344 -0.69 -28.05 -2.96
C VAL A 344 0.53 -28.06 -3.88
N LYS A 345 1.60 -27.44 -3.40
CA LYS A 345 2.89 -27.37 -4.11
C LYS A 345 3.99 -27.98 -3.26
N LYS A 346 5.02 -28.49 -3.89
CA LYS A 346 6.23 -28.90 -3.18
C LYS A 346 6.94 -27.68 -2.61
N LYS A 347 7.58 -27.80 -1.45
CA LYS A 347 8.23 -26.67 -0.76
C LYS A 347 9.25 -25.95 -1.64
N TRP A 348 10.04 -26.68 -2.43
CA TRP A 348 11.00 -26.09 -3.35
C TRP A 348 10.36 -25.20 -4.42
N GLU A 349 9.10 -25.44 -4.82
CA GLU A 349 8.41 -24.61 -5.82
C GLU A 349 8.02 -23.21 -5.28
N VAL A 350 7.86 -23.10 -3.98
CA VAL A 350 7.35 -21.89 -3.32
C VAL A 350 8.39 -21.16 -2.49
N ILE A 351 9.59 -21.75 -2.32
CA ILE A 351 10.70 -21.12 -1.62
C ILE A 351 11.23 -19.92 -2.40
N GLY A 352 11.70 -18.92 -1.69
CA GLY A 352 12.34 -17.73 -2.26
C GLY A 352 13.32 -17.12 -1.27
N THR A 353 14.06 -16.11 -1.69
CA THR A 353 15.14 -15.48 -0.92
C THR A 353 14.73 -15.08 0.51
N HIS A 354 13.49 -14.61 0.69
CA HIS A 354 12.99 -14.24 2.02
C HIS A 354 12.80 -15.44 2.97
N ALA A 355 12.76 -16.67 2.42
CA ALA A 355 12.70 -17.88 3.24
C ALA A 355 13.96 -18.06 4.11
N ALA A 356 15.13 -17.58 3.69
CA ALA A 356 16.36 -17.61 4.51
C ALA A 356 16.14 -16.94 5.87
N ARG A 357 15.64 -15.69 5.86
CA ARG A 357 15.34 -14.96 7.10
C ARG A 357 14.25 -15.64 7.95
N ARG A 358 13.23 -16.21 7.31
CA ARG A 358 12.21 -16.99 8.01
C ARG A 358 12.80 -18.26 8.61
N THR A 359 13.73 -18.92 7.92
CA THR A 359 14.47 -20.07 8.41
C THR A 359 15.26 -19.74 9.67
N PHE A 360 16.00 -18.62 9.66
CA PHE A 360 16.67 -18.15 10.86
C PHE A 360 15.68 -17.99 12.03
N ILE A 361 14.61 -17.22 11.82
CA ILE A 361 13.63 -16.89 12.88
C ILE A 361 12.99 -18.17 13.44
N CYS A 362 12.47 -19.06 12.57
CA CYS A 362 11.78 -20.26 13.00
C CYS A 362 12.71 -21.22 13.73
N ASN A 363 13.92 -21.48 13.21
CA ASN A 363 14.88 -22.36 13.86
C ASN A 363 15.39 -21.78 15.19
N ALA A 364 15.65 -20.47 15.25
CA ALA A 364 16.04 -19.80 16.52
C ALA A 364 14.96 -19.93 17.60
N LEU A 365 13.70 -19.71 17.25
CA LEU A 365 12.58 -19.86 18.18
C LEU A 365 12.38 -21.33 18.59
N GLN A 366 12.56 -22.29 17.67
CA GLN A 366 12.51 -23.73 17.98
C GLN A 366 13.66 -24.19 18.89
N MET A 367 14.81 -23.54 18.82
CA MET A 367 15.94 -23.74 19.75
C MET A 367 15.71 -23.09 21.14
N GLY A 368 14.56 -22.44 21.35
CA GLY A 368 14.21 -21.78 22.63
C GLY A 368 14.78 -20.37 22.80
N ILE A 369 15.34 -19.78 21.73
CA ILE A 369 15.80 -18.39 21.79
C ILE A 369 14.59 -17.46 21.89
N SER A 370 14.65 -16.49 22.82
CA SER A 370 13.53 -15.60 23.07
C SER A 370 13.14 -14.78 21.84
N PRO A 371 11.85 -14.54 21.58
CA PRO A 371 11.43 -13.68 20.47
C PRO A 371 12.07 -12.29 20.50
N THR A 372 12.31 -11.72 21.70
CA THR A 372 12.95 -10.41 21.86
C THR A 372 14.40 -10.42 21.38
N THR A 373 15.16 -11.47 21.67
CA THR A 373 16.54 -11.64 21.17
C THR A 373 16.53 -11.78 19.64
N VAL A 374 15.63 -12.61 19.09
CA VAL A 374 15.49 -12.76 17.64
C VAL A 374 15.14 -11.44 16.97
N MET A 375 14.28 -10.60 17.59
CA MET A 375 13.94 -9.28 17.08
C MET A 375 15.15 -8.34 17.01
N GLN A 376 16.10 -8.40 17.94
CA GLN A 376 17.32 -7.61 17.91
C GLN A 376 18.16 -7.94 16.68
N TRP A 377 18.41 -9.23 16.39
CA TRP A 377 19.15 -9.67 15.20
C TRP A 377 18.45 -9.37 13.89
N THR A 378 17.13 -9.39 13.93
CA THR A 378 16.32 -9.20 12.72
C THR A 378 15.94 -7.74 12.47
N GLY A 379 16.12 -6.84 13.44
CA GLY A 379 15.66 -5.45 13.37
C GLY A 379 14.14 -5.35 13.21
N HIS A 380 13.37 -6.20 13.90
CA HIS A 380 11.92 -6.06 13.97
C HIS A 380 11.56 -5.14 15.14
N SER A 381 10.92 -4.01 14.82
CA SER A 381 10.43 -3.05 15.82
C SER A 381 9.07 -3.41 16.41
N ASP A 382 8.27 -4.23 15.72
CA ASP A 382 6.92 -4.62 16.10
C ASP A 382 6.82 -6.13 16.38
N TYR A 383 6.41 -6.48 17.61
CA TYR A 383 6.16 -7.86 18.03
C TYR A 383 5.06 -8.55 17.20
N GLN A 384 4.10 -7.81 16.68
CA GLN A 384 3.05 -8.36 15.80
C GLN A 384 3.65 -9.05 14.57
N SER A 385 4.78 -8.54 14.09
CA SER A 385 5.49 -9.13 12.95
C SER A 385 6.11 -10.51 13.27
N MET A 386 6.29 -10.84 14.56
CA MET A 386 6.83 -12.12 15.02
C MET A 386 5.76 -13.19 15.21
N LYS A 387 4.48 -12.81 15.42
CA LYS A 387 3.39 -13.76 15.70
C LYS A 387 3.29 -14.95 14.74
N PRO A 388 3.41 -14.81 13.42
CA PRO A 388 3.34 -15.94 12.50
C PRO A 388 4.45 -16.98 12.74
N TYR A 389 5.63 -16.53 13.15
CA TYR A 389 6.79 -17.39 13.41
C TYR A 389 6.68 -18.09 14.76
N ILE A 390 6.19 -17.37 15.77
CA ILE A 390 5.94 -17.92 17.13
C ILE A 390 4.90 -19.05 17.01
N ALA A 391 3.81 -18.85 16.27
CA ALA A 391 2.80 -19.87 16.05
C ALA A 391 3.36 -21.14 15.39
N VAL A 392 4.36 -21.01 14.51
CA VAL A 392 5.05 -22.15 13.89
C VAL A 392 6.00 -22.85 14.88
N ALA A 393 6.66 -22.09 15.73
CA ALA A 393 7.56 -22.63 16.75
C ALA A 393 6.82 -23.30 17.92
N ASP A 394 5.55 -23.00 18.11
CA ASP A 394 4.68 -23.54 19.17
C ASP A 394 4.42 -25.06 19.07
N THR A 395 4.82 -25.71 17.97
CA THR A 395 4.93 -27.17 17.95
C THR A 395 5.91 -27.69 19.01
N ALA A 396 6.84 -26.85 19.48
CA ALA A 396 7.70 -27.13 20.61
C ALA A 396 6.97 -27.04 21.97
N ARG A 397 5.76 -26.45 22.03
CA ARG A 397 4.98 -26.36 23.29
C ARG A 397 4.61 -27.73 23.84
N ALA A 398 4.18 -28.65 22.99
CA ALA A 398 3.86 -30.00 23.43
C ALA A 398 5.09 -30.71 24.02
N ALA A 399 6.26 -30.51 23.44
CA ALA A 399 7.52 -31.03 23.97
C ALA A 399 7.93 -30.33 25.27
N ALA A 400 7.68 -29.04 25.40
CA ALA A 400 7.95 -28.27 26.62
C ALA A 400 7.01 -28.69 27.78
N MET A 401 5.71 -28.92 27.49
CA MET A 401 4.77 -29.44 28.50
C MET A 401 5.12 -30.85 28.95
N ALA A 402 5.56 -31.73 28.03
CA ALA A 402 6.07 -33.06 28.39
C ALA A 402 7.33 -32.99 29.27
N GLY A 403 8.01 -31.86 29.34
CA GLY A 403 9.10 -31.60 30.29
C GLY A 403 8.63 -31.48 31.74
N PHE A 404 7.41 -30.98 31.97
CA PHE A 404 6.81 -30.95 33.31
C PHE A 404 6.44 -32.35 33.84
N ASP A 405 6.17 -33.31 32.96
CA ASP A 405 5.86 -34.69 33.32
C ASP A 405 7.12 -35.45 33.83
N LYS A 406 8.31 -34.84 33.73
CA LYS A 406 9.60 -35.41 34.18
C LYS A 406 10.09 -34.82 35.51
N LEU A 407 9.35 -33.88 36.07
CA LEU A 407 9.58 -33.31 37.39
C LEU A 407 8.73 -34.02 38.43
#